data_e26dbe7d6de7dcb3aa474b7536b62526
#
_entry.id   e26dbe7d6de7dcb3aa474b7536b62526
#
_cell.length_a   1.000
_cell.length_b   1.000
_cell.length_c   1.000
_cell.angle_alpha   90.00
_cell.angle_beta   90.00
_cell.angle_gamma   90.00
#
_symmetry.space_group_name_H-M   'P 1'
#
loop_
_entity.id
_entity.type
_entity.pdbx_description
1 polymer ?
#
loop_
_entity_poly.entity_id
_entity_poly.type
_entity_poly.pdbx_seq_one_letter_code
_entity_poly.pdbx_strand_id
1 'polypeptide(L)'
;MNKRNLLIAIPALCSGYLHGQTQPASPNVIYILMDDLGYGDIGCFGQDKIETPHIDRLCSEGIKLTQHYSGSPVSAPARCVLMTGMHSGHAQIRFNNELAERGAVNNYDSVYVHKELEGQFPLQANTMTIGRMMQQAGYTTGCFGKWGLGYPGSE
;
A
#
# COMPACT_ATOMS: atom_id res chain seq x y z
N MET A 1 22.19 -11.17 79.49
CA MET A 1 23.08 -10.53 78.52
C MET A 1 22.53 -10.74 77.14
N ASN A 2 21.85 -9.74 76.62
CA ASN A 2 21.15 -9.80 75.31
C ASN A 2 22.07 -9.30 74.21
N LYS A 3 22.45 -10.17 73.28
CA LYS A 3 23.16 -9.77 72.07
C LYS A 3 22.16 -9.40 71.01
N ARG A 4 22.05 -8.13 70.74
CA ARG A 4 21.26 -7.57 69.62
C ARG A 4 22.07 -7.76 68.33
N ASN A 5 21.61 -8.63 67.44
CA ASN A 5 22.13 -8.74 66.09
C ASN A 5 21.65 -7.54 65.25
N LEU A 6 22.59 -6.68 64.89
CA LEU A 6 22.34 -5.56 63.99
C LEU A 6 22.44 -6.10 62.53
N LEU A 7 21.28 -6.26 61.87
CA LEU A 7 21.21 -6.53 60.45
C LEU A 7 21.43 -5.22 59.68
N ILE A 8 22.57 -5.09 59.04
CA ILE A 8 22.84 -4.01 58.09
C ILE A 8 22.30 -4.44 56.73
N ALA A 9 21.16 -3.82 56.34
CA ALA A 9 20.65 -3.96 54.96
C ALA A 9 21.45 -3.05 54.03
N ILE A 10 22.19 -3.64 53.10
CA ILE A 10 22.90 -2.93 52.04
C ILE A 10 21.86 -2.72 50.92
N PRO A 11 21.50 -1.49 50.56
CA PRO A 11 20.67 -1.27 49.36
C PRO A 11 21.53 -1.55 48.11
N ALA A 12 21.21 -2.60 47.41
CA ALA A 12 21.76 -2.87 46.07
C ALA A 12 21.23 -1.78 45.13
N LEU A 13 22.02 -0.79 44.81
CA LEU A 13 21.80 0.13 43.70
C LEU A 13 21.88 -0.65 42.38
N CYS A 14 20.76 -1.20 41.94
CA CYS A 14 20.61 -1.59 40.58
C CYS A 14 20.53 -0.33 39.71
N SER A 15 21.67 0.20 39.30
CA SER A 15 21.77 1.16 38.22
C SER A 15 21.40 0.42 36.90
N GLY A 16 20.10 0.31 36.65
CA GLY A 16 19.61 -0.14 35.35
C GLY A 16 20.06 0.89 34.31
N TYR A 17 21.04 0.55 33.51
CA TYR A 17 21.30 1.26 32.27
C TYR A 17 20.06 1.08 31.37
N LEU A 18 19.14 2.04 31.42
CA LEU A 18 18.15 2.25 30.40
C LEU A 18 18.91 2.64 29.12
N HIS A 19 19.35 1.64 28.39
CA HIS A 19 19.68 1.82 26.99
C HIS A 19 18.36 2.24 26.32
N GLY A 20 18.18 3.52 26.13
CA GLY A 20 17.17 4.03 25.22
C GLY A 20 17.42 3.36 23.86
N GLN A 21 16.68 2.33 23.54
CA GLN A 21 16.63 1.82 22.18
C GLN A 21 16.04 2.97 21.37
N THR A 22 16.91 3.68 20.67
CA THR A 22 16.49 4.54 19.58
C THR A 22 15.79 3.60 18.61
N GLN A 23 14.45 3.68 18.55
CA GLN A 23 13.73 2.96 17.51
C GLN A 23 14.37 3.34 16.17
N PRO A 24 14.75 2.36 15.34
CA PRO A 24 15.28 2.66 14.04
C PRO A 24 14.25 3.54 13.31
N ALA A 25 14.72 4.63 12.71
CA ALA A 25 13.85 5.52 11.95
C ALA A 25 13.07 4.69 10.91
N SER A 26 11.76 4.86 10.90
CA SER A 26 10.91 4.15 9.94
C SER A 26 11.36 4.49 8.51
N PRO A 27 11.63 3.49 7.66
CA PRO A 27 12.09 3.73 6.30
C PRO A 27 11.03 4.44 5.46
N ASN A 28 11.44 5.28 4.51
CA ASN A 28 10.53 5.74 3.48
C ASN A 28 10.13 4.57 2.58
N VAL A 29 8.86 4.52 2.19
CA VAL A 29 8.32 3.47 1.32
C VAL A 29 7.80 4.11 0.04
N ILE A 30 8.34 3.69 -1.10
CA ILE A 30 7.87 4.08 -2.42
C ILE A 30 7.35 2.83 -3.11
N TYR A 31 6.06 2.83 -3.45
CA TYR A 31 5.42 1.77 -4.21
C TYR A 31 5.11 2.27 -5.61
N ILE A 32 5.67 1.62 -6.62
CA ILE A 32 5.46 1.95 -8.03
C ILE A 32 4.66 0.82 -8.68
N LEU A 33 3.43 1.11 -9.08
CA LEU A 33 2.57 0.19 -9.80
C LEU A 33 2.50 0.61 -11.27
N MET A 34 2.96 -0.26 -12.15
CA MET A 34 2.82 -0.07 -13.58
C MET A 34 1.45 -0.57 -14.05
N ASP A 35 0.82 0.18 -14.96
CA ASP A 35 -0.44 -0.21 -15.60
C ASP A 35 -0.11 -0.94 -16.91
N ASP A 36 -0.64 -2.14 -17.08
CA ASP A 36 -0.47 -2.99 -18.27
C ASP A 36 1.00 -3.36 -18.62
N LEU A 37 1.93 -3.34 -17.67
CA LEU A 37 3.29 -3.81 -17.87
C LEU A 37 3.36 -5.33 -17.64
N GLY A 38 3.72 -6.06 -18.68
CA GLY A 38 3.87 -7.51 -18.62
C GLY A 38 5.21 -7.96 -18.04
N TYR A 39 5.27 -9.21 -17.59
CA TYR A 39 6.49 -9.83 -17.06
C TYR A 39 7.67 -9.76 -18.05
N GLY A 40 7.40 -9.97 -19.34
CA GLY A 40 8.41 -9.94 -20.39
C GLY A 40 8.74 -8.56 -20.95
N ASP A 41 8.31 -7.47 -20.30
CA ASP A 41 8.52 -6.11 -20.82
C ASP A 41 9.72 -5.40 -20.19
N ILE A 42 10.40 -6.05 -19.25
CA ILE A 42 11.53 -5.51 -18.50
C ILE A 42 12.78 -6.35 -18.72
N GLY A 43 13.93 -5.71 -18.91
CA GLY A 43 15.20 -6.37 -19.21
C GLY A 43 15.62 -7.41 -18.19
N CYS A 44 15.47 -7.14 -16.88
CA CYS A 44 15.83 -8.10 -15.82
C CYS A 44 14.95 -9.37 -15.82
N PHE A 45 13.87 -9.40 -16.56
CA PHE A 45 13.05 -10.60 -16.81
C PHE A 45 13.24 -11.20 -18.21
N GLY A 46 14.19 -10.66 -18.99
CA GLY A 46 14.65 -11.29 -20.23
C GLY A 46 14.18 -10.64 -21.52
N GLN A 47 13.52 -9.46 -21.46
CA GLN A 47 13.25 -8.71 -22.68
C GLN A 47 14.55 -8.04 -23.19
N ASP A 48 14.72 -7.95 -24.51
CA ASP A 48 15.93 -7.48 -25.17
C ASP A 48 15.69 -6.39 -26.25
N LYS A 49 14.43 -5.96 -26.43
CA LYS A 49 14.06 -5.00 -27.48
C LYS A 49 14.15 -3.55 -27.05
N ILE A 50 13.98 -3.31 -25.75
CA ILE A 50 14.09 -1.97 -25.14
C ILE A 50 15.00 -2.06 -23.92
N GLU A 51 15.68 -0.98 -23.62
CA GLU A 51 16.56 -0.91 -22.45
C GLU A 51 15.79 -0.38 -21.24
N THR A 52 15.94 -1.05 -20.10
CA THR A 52 15.35 -0.66 -18.82
C THR A 52 16.41 -0.55 -17.70
N PRO A 53 17.50 0.22 -17.93
CA PRO A 53 18.72 0.12 -17.11
C PRO A 53 18.50 0.48 -15.64
N HIS A 54 17.60 1.39 -15.33
CA HIS A 54 17.33 1.79 -13.95
C HIS A 54 16.52 0.73 -13.19
N ILE A 55 15.55 0.09 -13.86
CA ILE A 55 14.77 -1.01 -13.28
C ILE A 55 15.65 -2.24 -13.13
N ASP A 56 16.48 -2.53 -14.15
CA ASP A 56 17.41 -3.65 -14.13
C ASP A 56 18.42 -3.51 -12.98
N ARG A 57 18.89 -2.30 -12.72
CA ARG A 57 19.74 -2.00 -11.57
C ARG A 57 19.03 -2.27 -10.26
N LEU A 58 17.80 -1.78 -10.06
CA LEU A 58 16.99 -2.07 -8.88
C LEU A 58 16.81 -3.58 -8.69
N CYS A 59 16.59 -4.30 -9.78
CA CYS A 59 16.47 -5.75 -9.80
C CYS A 59 17.75 -6.45 -9.31
N SER A 60 18.92 -5.92 -9.69
CA SER A 60 20.22 -6.50 -9.33
C SER A 60 20.65 -6.18 -7.90
N GLU A 61 20.22 -5.03 -7.38
CA GLU A 61 20.54 -4.56 -6.03
C GLU A 61 19.52 -5.01 -4.97
N GLY A 62 18.34 -5.49 -5.40
CA GLY A 62 17.22 -5.85 -4.54
C GLY A 62 16.78 -7.30 -4.65
N ILE A 63 15.50 -7.53 -4.42
CA ILE A 63 14.88 -8.85 -4.48
C ILE A 63 13.99 -8.91 -5.73
N LYS A 64 14.21 -9.92 -6.57
CA LYS A 64 13.39 -10.22 -7.74
C LYS A 64 12.39 -11.33 -7.42
N LEU A 65 11.10 -11.01 -7.42
CA LEU A 65 10.02 -11.96 -7.19
C LEU A 65 9.53 -12.51 -8.54
N THR A 66 9.81 -13.77 -8.81
CA THR A 66 9.46 -14.41 -10.10
C THR A 66 8.05 -14.99 -10.14
N GLN A 67 7.38 -15.08 -9.00
CA GLN A 67 6.03 -15.62 -8.85
C GLN A 67 5.13 -14.65 -8.08
N HIS A 68 5.17 -13.38 -8.46
CA HIS A 68 4.33 -12.34 -7.89
C HIS A 68 3.28 -11.91 -8.92
N TYR A 69 2.02 -12.06 -8.58
CA TYR A 69 0.89 -11.83 -9.48
C TYR A 69 0.01 -10.69 -9.01
N SER A 70 -0.58 -9.97 -9.96
CA SER A 70 -1.67 -9.06 -9.68
C SER A 70 -2.90 -9.83 -9.16
N GLY A 71 -3.67 -9.22 -8.28
CA GLY A 71 -4.90 -9.82 -7.75
C GLY A 71 -6.05 -9.90 -8.76
N SER A 72 -5.91 -9.26 -9.92
CA SER A 72 -6.88 -9.28 -11.02
C SER A 72 -6.20 -8.88 -12.33
N PRO A 73 -6.68 -9.38 -13.47
CA PRO A 73 -6.19 -8.97 -14.78
C PRO A 73 -6.69 -7.59 -15.24
N VAL A 74 -7.63 -7.00 -14.50
CA VAL A 74 -8.27 -5.71 -14.85
C VAL A 74 -7.91 -4.66 -13.81
N SER A 75 -7.68 -3.41 -14.26
CA SER A 75 -7.05 -2.36 -13.48
C SER A 75 -7.75 -2.00 -12.17
N ALA A 76 -9.05 -1.71 -12.15
CA ALA A 76 -9.72 -1.27 -10.92
C ALA A 76 -9.78 -2.38 -9.87
N PRO A 77 -10.18 -3.63 -10.19
CA PRO A 77 -10.14 -4.70 -9.20
C PRO A 77 -8.71 -5.05 -8.76
N ALA A 78 -7.69 -4.97 -9.63
CA ALA A 78 -6.30 -5.18 -9.24
C ALA A 78 -5.86 -4.15 -8.19
N ARG A 79 -6.19 -2.87 -8.40
CA ARG A 79 -5.91 -1.80 -7.41
C ARG A 79 -6.73 -1.96 -6.14
N CYS A 80 -8.00 -2.39 -6.23
CA CYS A 80 -8.81 -2.68 -5.06
C CYS A 80 -8.17 -3.77 -4.19
N VAL A 81 -7.75 -4.87 -4.79
CA VAL A 81 -7.04 -5.97 -4.10
C VAL A 81 -5.75 -5.45 -3.45
N LEU A 82 -4.94 -4.70 -4.20
CA LEU A 82 -3.69 -4.12 -3.70
C LEU A 82 -3.93 -3.18 -2.51
N MET A 83 -4.85 -2.25 -2.66
CA MET A 83 -5.09 -1.21 -1.66
C MET A 83 -5.72 -1.74 -0.39
N THR A 84 -6.54 -2.78 -0.49
CA THR A 84 -7.28 -3.34 0.68
C THR A 84 -6.66 -4.60 1.25
N GLY A 85 -5.74 -5.26 0.53
CA GLY A 85 -5.20 -6.56 0.90
C GLY A 85 -6.23 -7.71 0.83
N MET A 86 -7.41 -7.47 0.28
CA MET A 86 -8.46 -8.48 0.18
C MET A 86 -8.25 -9.35 -1.06
N HIS A 87 -8.52 -10.65 -0.92
CA HIS A 87 -8.56 -11.55 -2.07
C HIS A 87 -9.65 -11.11 -3.07
N SER A 88 -9.42 -11.32 -4.37
CA SER A 88 -10.33 -10.88 -5.43
C SER A 88 -11.79 -11.35 -5.26
N GLY A 89 -12.01 -12.52 -4.65
CA GLY A 89 -13.35 -13.03 -4.31
C GLY A 89 -14.07 -12.25 -3.21
N HIS A 90 -13.35 -11.46 -2.42
CA HIS A 90 -13.86 -10.63 -1.33
C HIS A 90 -13.70 -9.13 -1.58
N ALA A 91 -13.00 -8.74 -2.65
CA ALA A 91 -12.79 -7.36 -3.01
C ALA A 91 -14.12 -6.66 -3.32
N GLN A 92 -14.24 -5.41 -2.89
CA GLN A 92 -15.45 -4.61 -3.11
C GLN A 92 -15.63 -4.26 -4.60
N ILE A 93 -14.53 -3.96 -5.28
CA ILE A 93 -14.53 -3.63 -6.71
C ILE A 93 -13.96 -4.83 -7.46
N ARG A 94 -14.78 -5.45 -8.31
CA ARG A 94 -14.46 -6.69 -9.04
C ARG A 94 -14.37 -6.50 -10.55
N PHE A 95 -14.80 -5.35 -11.05
CA PHE A 95 -14.78 -4.98 -12.47
C PHE A 95 -14.44 -3.50 -12.62
N ASN A 96 -14.16 -3.06 -13.84
CA ASN A 96 -14.06 -1.64 -14.19
C ASN A 96 -15.45 -1.03 -14.33
N ASN A 97 -16.29 -1.16 -13.30
CA ASN A 97 -17.61 -0.57 -13.29
C ASN A 97 -17.51 0.92 -13.02
N GLU A 98 -18.20 1.67 -13.82
CA GLU A 98 -18.41 3.10 -13.60
C GLU A 98 -19.74 3.32 -12.85
N LEU A 99 -20.00 4.54 -12.41
CA LEU A 99 -21.27 4.91 -11.79
C LEU A 99 -22.44 4.66 -12.74
N ALA A 100 -23.64 4.44 -12.20
CA ALA A 100 -24.79 3.92 -12.94
C ALA A 100 -25.12 4.71 -14.21
N GLU A 101 -24.97 6.01 -14.17
CA GLU A 101 -25.25 6.92 -15.28
C GLU A 101 -24.21 6.83 -16.40
N ARG A 102 -23.05 6.30 -16.09
CA ARG A 102 -21.93 6.12 -17.00
C ARG A 102 -21.71 4.66 -17.38
N GLY A 103 -22.12 3.73 -16.49
CA GLY A 103 -21.73 2.33 -16.44
C GLY A 103 -21.96 1.54 -17.70
N ALA A 104 -23.11 0.89 -17.83
CA ALA A 104 -23.33 -0.12 -18.87
C ALA A 104 -23.33 0.40 -20.31
N VAL A 105 -23.47 1.71 -20.52
CA VAL A 105 -23.68 2.32 -21.86
C VAL A 105 -22.58 3.32 -22.24
N ASN A 106 -21.55 3.50 -21.41
CA ASN A 106 -20.52 4.53 -21.62
C ASN A 106 -21.13 5.88 -21.99
N ASN A 107 -22.14 6.29 -21.24
CA ASN A 107 -22.84 7.55 -21.51
C ASN A 107 -21.96 8.73 -21.03
N TYR A 108 -21.06 9.14 -21.90
CA TYR A 108 -20.15 10.25 -21.61
C TYR A 108 -20.88 11.60 -21.48
N ASP A 109 -22.05 11.76 -22.10
CA ASP A 109 -22.81 13.00 -22.02
C ASP A 109 -23.27 13.29 -20.59
N SER A 110 -23.66 12.28 -19.82
CA SER A 110 -24.03 12.44 -18.42
C SER A 110 -22.86 12.90 -17.55
N VAL A 111 -21.64 12.51 -17.89
CA VAL A 111 -20.43 12.90 -17.15
C VAL A 111 -20.06 14.35 -17.40
N TYR A 112 -20.29 14.86 -18.60
CA TYR A 112 -20.06 16.29 -18.90
C TYR A 112 -21.02 17.21 -18.16
N VAL A 113 -22.25 16.73 -17.89
CA VAL A 113 -23.27 17.47 -17.15
C VAL A 113 -23.07 17.33 -15.64
N HIS A 114 -22.69 16.15 -15.18
CA HIS A 114 -22.54 15.77 -13.79
C HIS A 114 -21.12 15.33 -13.50
N LYS A 115 -20.24 16.27 -13.18
CA LYS A 115 -18.82 15.99 -12.90
C LYS A 115 -18.62 15.06 -11.71
N GLU A 116 -19.57 15.02 -10.78
CA GLU A 116 -19.61 14.11 -9.64
C GLU A 116 -19.75 12.64 -10.06
N LEU A 117 -20.17 12.39 -11.29
CA LEU A 117 -20.27 11.04 -11.86
C LEU A 117 -18.98 10.59 -12.59
N GLU A 118 -17.99 11.46 -12.66
CA GLU A 118 -16.73 11.15 -13.31
C GLU A 118 -15.91 10.22 -12.42
N GLY A 119 -15.79 8.97 -12.84
CA GLY A 119 -14.98 7.98 -12.18
C GLY A 119 -15.69 6.66 -11.98
N GLN A 120 -15.02 5.76 -11.29
CA GLN A 120 -15.50 4.42 -10.99
C GLN A 120 -16.16 4.38 -9.62
N PHE A 121 -16.82 3.26 -9.31
CA PHE A 121 -17.41 3.06 -7.99
C PHE A 121 -16.40 3.29 -6.89
N PRO A 122 -16.74 4.07 -5.86
CA PRO A 122 -15.85 4.31 -4.74
C PRO A 122 -15.75 3.07 -3.86
N LEU A 123 -14.64 2.95 -3.17
CA LEU A 123 -14.56 2.08 -2.00
C LEU A 123 -15.59 2.53 -0.96
N GLN A 124 -16.10 1.59 -0.19
CA GLN A 124 -16.98 1.93 0.94
C GLN A 124 -16.24 2.81 1.94
N ALA A 125 -16.95 3.77 2.51
CA ALA A 125 -16.43 4.62 3.56
C ALA A 125 -15.79 3.77 4.68
N ASN A 126 -14.69 4.27 5.23
CA ASN A 126 -13.92 3.58 6.28
C ASN A 126 -13.25 2.26 5.86
N THR A 127 -13.19 1.91 4.58
CA THR A 127 -12.40 0.77 4.13
C THR A 127 -10.94 0.97 4.55
N MET A 128 -10.37 -0.06 5.20
CA MET A 128 -8.95 -0.06 5.53
C MET A 128 -8.15 -0.24 4.25
N THR A 129 -7.34 0.76 3.94
CA THR A 129 -6.41 0.72 2.79
C THR A 129 -4.97 0.75 3.28
N ILE A 130 -4.03 0.35 2.40
CA ILE A 130 -2.60 0.44 2.71
C ILE A 130 -2.21 1.88 3.11
N GLY A 131 -2.76 2.91 2.44
CA GLY A 131 -2.51 4.30 2.80
C GLY A 131 -2.99 4.63 4.21
N ARG A 132 -4.21 4.23 4.56
CA ARG A 132 -4.78 4.43 5.91
C ARG A 132 -3.99 3.66 6.98
N MET A 133 -3.60 2.44 6.69
CA MET A 133 -2.75 1.63 7.58
C MET A 133 -1.39 2.32 7.83
N MET A 134 -0.76 2.84 6.79
CA MET A 134 0.51 3.56 6.91
C MET A 134 0.36 4.87 7.70
N GLN A 135 -0.74 5.60 7.53
CA GLN A 135 -1.04 6.79 8.34
C GLN A 135 -1.19 6.44 9.82
N GLN A 136 -1.87 5.34 10.15
CA GLN A 136 -1.98 4.86 11.53
C GLN A 136 -0.62 4.46 12.12
N ALA A 137 0.33 4.06 11.27
CA ALA A 137 1.71 3.79 11.67
C ALA A 137 2.59 5.06 11.72
N GLY A 138 2.01 6.26 11.54
CA GLY A 138 2.72 7.54 11.65
C GLY A 138 3.37 8.02 10.35
N TYR A 139 3.10 7.41 9.21
CA TYR A 139 3.61 7.88 7.92
C TYR A 139 2.74 9.00 7.34
N THR A 140 3.38 9.92 6.65
CA THR A 140 2.70 10.79 5.69
C THR A 140 2.58 10.02 4.37
N THR A 141 1.37 9.95 3.83
CA THR A 141 1.09 9.16 2.62
C THR A 141 0.67 10.04 1.46
N GLY A 142 1.01 9.64 0.24
CA GLY A 142 0.56 10.27 -1.01
C GLY A 142 0.25 9.20 -2.05
N CYS A 143 -0.75 9.45 -2.90
CA CYS A 143 -1.09 8.60 -4.02
C CYS A 143 -1.18 9.47 -5.27
N PHE A 144 -0.51 9.06 -6.34
CA PHE A 144 -0.40 9.82 -7.59
C PHE A 144 -0.70 8.90 -8.77
N GLY A 145 -1.39 9.42 -9.77
CA GLY A 145 -1.71 8.70 -11.01
C GLY A 145 -3.12 8.12 -11.03
N LYS A 146 -3.29 7.03 -11.78
CA LYS A 146 -4.60 6.40 -12.04
C LYS A 146 -5.13 5.73 -10.76
N TRP A 147 -6.22 6.26 -10.20
CA TRP A 147 -6.85 5.74 -8.98
C TRP A 147 -7.88 4.64 -9.28
N GLY A 148 -8.99 4.98 -9.91
CA GLY A 148 -10.04 4.06 -10.33
C GLY A 148 -10.78 3.31 -9.22
N LEU A 149 -10.76 3.83 -8.00
CA LEU A 149 -11.47 3.30 -6.84
C LEU A 149 -12.36 4.37 -6.20
N GLY A 150 -12.91 5.24 -7.03
CA GLY A 150 -13.77 6.34 -6.64
C GLY A 150 -13.69 7.50 -7.61
N TYR A 151 -14.51 8.49 -7.38
CA TYR A 151 -14.57 9.76 -8.12
C TYR A 151 -14.01 10.89 -7.26
N PRO A 152 -13.66 12.05 -7.83
CA PRO A 152 -13.20 13.20 -7.05
C PRO A 152 -14.18 13.60 -5.96
N GLY A 153 -13.71 13.60 -4.71
CA GLY A 153 -14.55 13.90 -3.53
C GLY A 153 -15.24 12.69 -2.89
N SER A 154 -15.07 11.47 -3.43
CA SER A 154 -15.43 10.25 -2.71
C SER A 154 -14.42 9.95 -1.60
N GLU A 155 -14.91 9.40 -0.48
CA GLU A 155 -14.07 9.00 0.67
C GLU A 155 -13.30 7.71 0.39
#